data_98480c641517212896844113a4feae2c
#
_entry.id   98480c641517212896844113a4feae2c
#
_cell.length_a   1.000
_cell.length_b   1.000
_cell.length_c   1.000
_cell.angle_alpha   90.00
_cell.angle_beta   90.00
_cell.angle_gamma   90.00
#
_symmetry.space_group_name_H-M   'P 1'
#
loop_
_entity.id
_entity.type
_entity.pdbx_description
1 polymer ?
#
loop_
_entity_poly.entity_id
_entity_poly.type
_entity_poly.pdbx_seq_one_letter_code
_entity_poly.pdbx_strand_id
1 'polypeptide(L)'
;FLKLFFLFLKSSLLNKILQRFFLENKKGSPVPHSYPGNAVLTDDLGIVYDEPCPYGRGGTRFRVTGRMKKAEIRGCGDVLSNKLTFQKQVTEGAEDKHLDVQFYKGTIDSNADSNTQLQQIVDGLRNELSWLRKQPIDALMGLIGEATKVWMTNAKYRSLKDKGLLFLSTWCSADHLRKIAEFGLRGNMEYADGFLPFPTSDKHLLKANGRGLVCHWMAGNVQILGLFALVQCIITKNVNLLKVSAKDEGVFKTLLSAFEGLTYTTPDGYTIEGDKLLKTIAVVYFSRHAMTLGEQMSKSADVRIAWGGREAVETVAGYPSRYDSETIVFGPKLSFSVIGKEELQDEQEVKKLA
;
A
#
# COMPACT_ATOMS: atom_id res chain seq x y z
N PHE A 1 -15.52 -7.51 -0.95
CA PHE A 1 -14.49 -7.95 -1.90
C PHE A 1 -13.14 -7.31 -1.56
N LEU A 2 -13.03 -5.98 -1.54
CA LEU A 2 -11.81 -5.28 -1.14
C LEU A 2 -11.32 -5.74 0.24
N LYS A 3 -12.22 -5.94 1.19
CA LYS A 3 -11.90 -6.42 2.56
C LYS A 3 -11.32 -7.83 2.57
N LEU A 4 -11.81 -8.74 1.72
CA LEU A 4 -11.28 -10.10 1.58
C LEU A 4 -9.89 -10.08 0.90
N PHE A 5 -9.72 -9.25 -0.11
CA PHE A 5 -8.49 -9.06 -0.84
C PHE A 5 -7.40 -8.40 0.02
N PHE A 6 -7.78 -7.40 0.85
CA PHE A 6 -6.88 -6.74 1.81
C PHE A 6 -6.72 -7.51 3.14
N LEU A 7 -7.69 -8.32 3.57
CA LEU A 7 -7.51 -9.26 4.69
C LEU A 7 -6.40 -10.28 4.38
N PHE A 8 -6.22 -10.61 3.11
CA PHE A 8 -5.15 -11.49 2.67
C PHE A 8 -3.77 -10.83 2.79
N LEU A 9 -3.67 -9.51 2.58
CA LEU A 9 -2.46 -8.74 2.87
C LEU A 9 -2.20 -8.56 4.38
N LYS A 10 -3.25 -8.69 5.21
CA LYS A 10 -3.12 -8.69 6.68
C LYS A 10 -2.63 -10.02 7.24
N SER A 11 -2.80 -11.12 6.52
CA SER A 11 -2.40 -12.44 7.00
C SER A 11 -0.96 -12.79 6.57
N SER A 12 -0.39 -13.78 7.24
CA SER A 12 0.95 -14.36 7.00
C SER A 12 1.28 -14.69 5.53
N LEU A 13 0.38 -14.46 4.59
CA LEU A 13 0.54 -14.82 3.20
C LEU A 13 1.33 -13.79 2.40
N LEU A 14 1.31 -12.48 2.74
CA LEU A 14 2.25 -11.53 2.13
C LEU A 14 3.68 -11.99 2.44
N ASN A 15 3.93 -12.41 3.67
CA ASN A 15 5.21 -13.00 4.04
C ASN A 15 5.48 -14.32 3.29
N LYS A 16 4.48 -15.21 3.11
CA LYS A 16 4.64 -16.46 2.35
C LYS A 16 4.80 -16.25 0.85
N ILE A 17 4.14 -15.28 0.26
CA ILE A 17 4.30 -14.91 -1.17
C ILE A 17 5.67 -14.26 -1.38
N LEU A 18 6.08 -13.34 -0.53
CA LEU A 18 7.42 -12.75 -0.52
C LEU A 18 8.48 -13.84 -0.32
N GLN A 19 8.28 -14.76 0.60
CA GLN A 19 9.14 -15.90 0.87
C GLN A 19 9.29 -16.81 -0.36
N ARG A 20 8.21 -17.19 -1.00
CA ARG A 20 8.23 -18.07 -2.17
C ARG A 20 8.90 -17.40 -3.38
N PHE A 21 8.69 -16.10 -3.56
CA PHE A 21 9.25 -15.33 -4.66
C PHE A 21 10.77 -15.16 -4.56
N PHE A 22 11.31 -14.97 -3.34
CA PHE A 22 12.76 -14.94 -3.12
C PHE A 22 13.41 -16.31 -3.27
N LEU A 23 12.69 -17.40 -3.02
CA LEU A 23 13.19 -18.77 -3.10
C LEU A 23 13.23 -19.31 -4.54
N GLU A 24 12.26 -18.96 -5.39
CA GLU A 24 12.17 -19.47 -6.76
C GLU A 24 13.19 -18.83 -7.73
N ASN A 25 13.73 -17.65 -7.43
CA ASN A 25 14.69 -16.95 -8.31
C ASN A 25 16.17 -17.30 -8.06
N LYS A 26 16.49 -18.13 -7.09
CA LYS A 26 17.85 -18.68 -6.90
C LYS A 26 17.93 -20.11 -7.43
N LYS A 27 18.05 -20.27 -8.73
CA LYS A 27 18.53 -21.55 -9.32
C LYS A 27 19.97 -21.76 -8.89
N GLY A 28 20.22 -22.72 -8.00
CA GLY A 28 21.53 -23.31 -7.76
C GLY A 28 22.06 -23.41 -6.34
N SER A 29 21.28 -23.12 -5.31
CA SER A 29 21.71 -23.36 -3.94
C SER A 29 20.69 -24.22 -3.20
N PRO A 30 21.07 -25.34 -2.53
CA PRO A 30 20.17 -26.04 -1.65
C PRO A 30 19.82 -25.10 -0.49
N VAL A 31 18.59 -24.63 -0.48
CA VAL A 31 18.08 -23.84 0.63
C VAL A 31 17.96 -24.78 1.83
N PRO A 32 18.64 -24.53 2.97
CA PRO A 32 18.40 -25.26 4.19
C PRO A 32 16.91 -25.17 4.54
N HIS A 33 16.33 -26.22 5.10
CA HIS A 33 14.94 -26.23 5.57
C HIS A 33 14.67 -25.24 6.73
N SER A 34 15.73 -24.63 7.30
CA SER A 34 15.65 -23.46 8.16
C SER A 34 15.71 -22.20 7.27
N TYR A 35 14.69 -21.41 7.36
CA TYR A 35 14.64 -20.07 6.78
C TYR A 35 15.92 -19.31 7.15
N PRO A 36 16.67 -18.72 6.22
CA PRO A 36 17.67 -17.75 6.60
C PRO A 36 16.91 -16.56 7.18
N GLY A 37 16.65 -16.61 8.45
CA GLY A 37 16.20 -15.45 9.18
C GLY A 37 17.28 -14.42 9.01
N ASN A 38 17.02 -13.35 8.26
CA ASN A 38 17.91 -12.22 8.27
C ASN A 38 18.04 -11.81 9.73
N ALA A 39 19.22 -11.97 10.31
CA ALA A 39 19.52 -11.42 11.60
C ALA A 39 19.49 -9.92 11.42
N VAL A 40 18.37 -9.30 11.81
CA VAL A 40 18.29 -7.85 11.87
C VAL A 40 18.84 -7.49 13.24
N LEU A 41 20.01 -6.87 13.28
CA LEU A 41 20.49 -6.20 14.47
C LEU A 41 19.54 -5.02 14.71
N THR A 42 18.60 -5.21 15.64
CA THR A 42 17.71 -4.15 16.07
C THR A 42 18.41 -3.33 17.15
N ASP A 43 18.17 -2.01 17.17
CA ASP A 43 18.62 -1.16 18.27
C ASP A 43 17.76 -1.37 19.53
N ASP A 44 17.03 -2.45 19.64
CA ASP A 44 16.14 -2.74 20.75
C ASP A 44 16.86 -3.54 21.85
N LEU A 45 16.58 -3.18 23.09
CA LEU A 45 17.06 -3.86 24.28
C LEU A 45 16.02 -4.89 24.71
N GLY A 46 16.48 -6.09 25.02
CA GLY A 46 15.60 -7.18 25.48
C GLY A 46 16.20 -8.00 26.61
N ILE A 47 15.36 -8.70 27.32
CA ILE A 47 15.73 -9.69 28.34
C ILE A 47 15.32 -11.05 27.81
N VAL A 48 16.28 -11.98 27.78
CA VAL A 48 16.04 -13.40 27.50
C VAL A 48 15.83 -14.13 28.83
N TYR A 49 14.84 -14.98 28.90
CA TYR A 49 14.52 -15.76 30.08
C TYR A 49 14.95 -17.21 29.86
N ASP A 50 15.76 -17.73 30.75
CA ASP A 50 16.22 -19.15 30.72
C ASP A 50 15.15 -20.11 31.22
N GLU A 51 14.09 -19.62 31.84
CA GLU A 51 13.01 -20.42 32.40
C GLU A 51 12.02 -20.87 31.30
N PRO A 52 11.49 -22.10 31.42
CA PRO A 52 10.48 -22.60 30.48
C PRO A 52 9.24 -21.69 30.41
N CYS A 53 8.59 -21.67 29.27
CA CYS A 53 7.34 -20.94 29.12
C CYS A 53 6.26 -21.51 30.07
N PRO A 54 5.64 -20.69 30.94
CA PRO A 54 4.62 -21.17 31.89
C PRO A 54 3.36 -21.75 31.20
N TYR A 55 3.21 -21.53 29.88
CA TYR A 55 2.12 -22.08 29.07
C TYR A 55 2.53 -23.28 28.24
N GLY A 56 3.68 -23.91 28.53
CA GLY A 56 4.18 -25.14 27.87
C GLY A 56 4.61 -24.95 26.41
N ARG A 57 4.84 -23.70 25.93
CA ARG A 57 5.35 -23.48 24.61
C ARG A 57 6.86 -23.71 24.56
N GLY A 58 7.33 -24.48 23.57
CA GLY A 58 8.75 -24.66 23.31
C GLY A 58 9.38 -23.39 22.75
N GLY A 59 10.69 -23.20 23.00
CA GLY A 59 11.49 -22.08 22.48
C GLY A 59 11.93 -21.09 23.55
N THR A 60 12.84 -20.19 23.17
CA THR A 60 13.39 -19.17 24.07
C THR A 60 12.37 -18.05 24.30
N ARG A 61 12.15 -17.70 25.55
CA ARG A 61 11.28 -16.61 25.96
C ARG A 61 12.09 -15.32 26.10
N PHE A 62 11.61 -14.24 25.47
CA PHE A 62 12.24 -12.93 25.60
C PHE A 62 11.20 -11.81 25.78
N ARG A 63 11.63 -10.69 26.32
CA ARG A 63 10.85 -9.47 26.47
C ARG A 63 11.65 -8.28 25.97
N VAL A 64 11.10 -7.52 25.02
CA VAL A 64 11.67 -6.24 24.61
C VAL A 64 11.45 -5.23 25.74
N THR A 65 12.50 -4.60 26.21
CA THR A 65 12.48 -3.66 27.37
C THR A 65 12.63 -2.20 26.95
N GLY A 66 13.10 -1.95 25.74
CA GLY A 66 13.27 -0.58 25.24
C GLY A 66 14.23 -0.54 24.06
N ARG A 67 14.72 0.66 23.76
CA ARG A 67 15.65 0.93 22.68
C ARG A 67 16.92 1.58 23.19
N MET A 68 18.04 1.38 22.49
CA MET A 68 19.31 2.02 22.83
C MET A 68 19.21 3.55 22.72
N LYS A 69 19.80 4.29 23.69
CA LYS A 69 19.69 5.74 23.81
C LYS A 69 20.22 6.55 22.60
N LYS A 70 21.00 5.93 21.72
CA LYS A 70 21.58 6.56 20.51
C LYS A 70 20.97 6.03 19.21
N ALA A 71 19.94 5.19 19.28
CA ALA A 71 19.32 4.63 18.08
C ALA A 71 18.51 5.69 17.32
N GLU A 72 18.70 5.78 16.01
CA GLU A 72 17.84 6.58 15.16
C GLU A 72 16.39 6.10 15.21
N ILE A 73 15.45 7.05 15.20
CA ILE A 73 14.01 6.75 15.16
C ILE A 73 13.68 6.21 13.76
N ARG A 74 13.61 4.88 13.62
CA ARG A 74 13.38 4.22 12.33
C ARG A 74 12.06 3.45 12.21
N GLY A 75 11.17 3.53 13.16
CA GLY A 75 9.94 2.75 13.14
C GLY A 75 8.70 3.47 13.65
N CYS A 76 7.53 2.97 13.24
CA CYS A 76 6.24 3.49 13.68
C CYS A 76 6.00 3.37 15.20
N GLY A 77 6.78 2.55 15.91
CA GLY A 77 6.70 2.37 17.37
C GLY A 77 7.41 3.45 18.20
N ASP A 78 8.37 4.18 17.61
CA ASP A 78 9.21 5.13 18.34
C ASP A 78 8.51 6.43 18.68
N VAL A 79 7.40 6.71 18.01
CA VAL A 79 6.58 7.90 18.29
C VAL A 79 5.91 7.83 19.67
N LEU A 80 5.75 6.61 20.22
CA LEU A 80 5.12 6.43 21.56
C LEU A 80 6.06 6.73 22.71
N SER A 81 7.37 6.44 22.59
CA SER A 81 8.34 6.67 23.65
C SER A 81 8.63 8.17 23.87
N ASN A 82 8.51 8.99 22.83
CA ASN A 82 8.70 10.43 22.92
C ASN A 82 7.45 11.19 23.40
N LYS A 83 6.26 10.57 23.39
CA LYS A 83 5.01 11.24 23.85
C LYS A 83 4.85 11.37 25.36
N LEU A 84 5.59 10.62 26.15
CA LEU A 84 5.58 10.82 27.60
C LEU A 84 6.33 12.10 28.04
N THR A 85 7.01 12.80 27.11
CA THR A 85 7.79 14.01 27.40
C THR A 85 7.28 15.26 26.66
N PHE A 86 6.34 15.13 25.73
CA PHE A 86 5.73 16.27 25.05
C PHE A 86 4.37 16.60 25.65
N GLN A 87 4.38 17.38 26.72
CA GLN A 87 3.24 18.24 27.07
C GLN A 87 2.92 19.12 25.85
N LYS A 88 1.67 19.02 25.45
CA LYS A 88 0.96 19.82 24.49
C LYS A 88 1.38 21.29 24.51
N GLN A 89 2.30 21.70 23.68
CA GLN A 89 2.29 23.05 23.14
C GLN A 89 1.39 22.98 21.88
N VAL A 90 0.11 23.13 22.11
CA VAL A 90 -0.80 23.63 21.08
C VAL A 90 -0.42 25.10 20.91
N THR A 91 0.55 25.37 20.07
CA THR A 91 0.62 26.65 19.42
C THR A 91 -0.60 26.69 18.49
N GLU A 92 -1.54 27.57 18.79
CA GLU A 92 -2.55 28.08 17.87
C GLU A 92 -1.82 28.77 16.69
N GLY A 93 -1.18 27.96 15.85
CA GLY A 93 -0.72 28.36 14.53
C GLY A 93 -1.93 28.27 13.61
N ALA A 94 -2.13 29.30 12.79
CA ALA A 94 -3.16 29.35 11.76
C ALA A 94 -3.20 27.99 11.05
N GLU A 95 -4.40 27.40 10.97
CA GLU A 95 -4.65 26.13 10.31
C GLU A 95 -4.11 26.23 8.88
N ASP A 96 -3.05 25.47 8.57
CA ASP A 96 -2.50 25.43 7.21
C ASP A 96 -3.49 24.71 6.30
N LYS A 97 -4.40 25.48 5.71
CA LYS A 97 -5.49 24.98 4.87
C LYS A 97 -5.08 24.82 3.42
N HIS A 98 -3.79 24.88 3.12
CA HIS A 98 -3.32 24.81 1.74
C HIS A 98 -3.39 23.37 1.20
N LEU A 99 -4.03 23.22 0.04
CA LEU A 99 -4.05 21.99 -0.76
C LEU A 99 -3.02 22.13 -1.89
N ASP A 100 -2.02 21.26 -1.90
CA ASP A 100 -1.07 21.12 -2.98
C ASP A 100 -1.50 19.93 -3.88
N VAL A 101 -1.86 20.23 -5.14
CA VAL A 101 -2.27 19.23 -6.12
C VAL A 101 -1.07 18.75 -6.92
N GLN A 102 -0.46 17.66 -6.50
CA GLN A 102 0.76 17.12 -7.11
C GLN A 102 0.52 16.43 -8.43
N PHE A 103 -0.64 15.76 -8.57
CA PHE A 103 -1.03 15.09 -9.79
C PHE A 103 -2.56 15.05 -9.92
N TYR A 104 -3.08 15.53 -11.02
CA TYR A 104 -4.48 15.38 -11.44
C TYR A 104 -4.62 15.74 -12.92
N LYS A 105 -5.33 14.94 -13.70
CA LYS A 105 -5.55 15.16 -15.15
C LYS A 105 -6.95 15.73 -15.46
N GLY A 106 -7.72 16.09 -14.45
CA GLY A 106 -8.99 16.80 -14.61
C GLY A 106 -8.82 18.32 -14.49
N THR A 107 -9.95 19.04 -14.48
CA THR A 107 -9.99 20.51 -14.36
C THR A 107 -10.27 20.90 -12.91
N ILE A 108 -9.52 21.87 -12.41
CA ILE A 108 -9.75 22.54 -11.12
C ILE A 108 -9.62 24.05 -11.33
N ASP A 109 -10.37 24.82 -10.57
CA ASP A 109 -10.20 26.27 -10.50
C ASP A 109 -9.04 26.59 -9.55
N SER A 110 -7.92 27.04 -10.07
CA SER A 110 -6.73 27.40 -9.29
C SER A 110 -6.95 28.59 -8.34
N ASN A 111 -7.99 29.38 -8.55
CA ASN A 111 -8.33 30.54 -7.70
C ASN A 111 -9.33 30.18 -6.59
N ALA A 112 -9.93 28.99 -6.64
CA ALA A 112 -10.83 28.53 -5.59
C ALA A 112 -10.08 28.19 -4.31
N ASP A 113 -10.76 28.26 -3.18
CA ASP A 113 -10.21 27.79 -1.91
C ASP A 113 -9.93 26.28 -1.92
N SER A 114 -9.06 25.82 -1.02
CA SER A 114 -8.60 24.43 -0.98
C SER A 114 -9.72 23.41 -0.79
N ASN A 115 -10.79 23.75 -0.07
CA ASN A 115 -11.91 22.84 0.13
C ASN A 115 -12.73 22.70 -1.18
N THR A 116 -12.93 23.81 -1.89
CA THR A 116 -13.57 23.81 -3.20
C THR A 116 -12.74 23.05 -4.22
N GLN A 117 -11.42 23.25 -4.27
CA GLN A 117 -10.52 22.50 -5.14
C GLN A 117 -10.57 20.99 -4.84
N LEU A 118 -10.56 20.59 -3.57
CA LEU A 118 -10.67 19.20 -3.17
C LEU A 118 -12.01 18.60 -3.63
N GLN A 119 -13.11 19.36 -3.51
CA GLN A 119 -14.42 18.92 -3.98
C GLN A 119 -14.44 18.72 -5.50
N GLN A 120 -13.86 19.65 -6.26
CA GLN A 120 -13.75 19.54 -7.72
C GLN A 120 -12.97 18.30 -8.15
N ILE A 121 -11.88 17.98 -7.44
CA ILE A 121 -11.12 16.74 -7.66
C ILE A 121 -11.99 15.50 -7.39
N VAL A 122 -12.71 15.48 -6.27
CA VAL A 122 -13.61 14.38 -5.90
C VAL A 122 -14.67 14.16 -6.98
N ASP A 123 -15.33 15.23 -7.43
CA ASP A 123 -16.39 15.16 -8.42
C ASP A 123 -15.84 14.71 -9.79
N GLY A 124 -14.69 15.25 -10.18
CA GLY A 124 -14.01 14.86 -11.40
C GLY A 124 -13.61 13.37 -11.41
N LEU A 125 -13.05 12.86 -10.29
CA LEU A 125 -12.75 11.43 -10.15
C LEU A 125 -14.01 10.57 -10.24
N ARG A 126 -15.10 10.98 -9.59
CA ARG A 126 -16.39 10.25 -9.64
C ARG A 126 -16.97 10.19 -11.06
N ASN A 127 -16.80 11.24 -11.85
CA ASN A 127 -17.23 11.25 -13.25
C ASN A 127 -16.51 10.19 -14.10
N GLU A 128 -15.24 9.87 -13.79
CA GLU A 128 -14.47 8.85 -14.49
C GLU A 128 -14.84 7.40 -14.08
N LEU A 129 -15.59 7.22 -13.01
CA LEU A 129 -15.94 5.89 -12.50
C LEU A 129 -16.71 5.06 -13.51
N SER A 130 -17.61 5.67 -14.29
CA SER A 130 -18.39 4.97 -15.32
C SER A 130 -17.50 4.42 -16.44
N TRP A 131 -16.48 5.17 -16.85
CA TRP A 131 -15.50 4.70 -17.81
C TRP A 131 -14.67 3.54 -17.25
N LEU A 132 -14.13 3.69 -16.04
CA LEU A 132 -13.26 2.68 -15.41
C LEU A 132 -13.99 1.35 -15.20
N ARG A 133 -15.26 1.38 -14.80
CA ARG A 133 -16.08 0.17 -14.59
C ARG A 133 -16.30 -0.65 -15.85
N LYS A 134 -16.22 -0.02 -17.03
CA LYS A 134 -16.39 -0.69 -18.34
C LYS A 134 -15.10 -1.33 -18.84
N GLN A 135 -13.93 -1.00 -18.24
CA GLN A 135 -12.67 -1.55 -18.70
C GLN A 135 -12.58 -3.04 -18.34
N PRO A 136 -12.18 -3.92 -19.26
CA PRO A 136 -11.88 -5.30 -18.90
C PRO A 136 -10.77 -5.39 -17.87
N ILE A 137 -10.90 -6.26 -16.88
CA ILE A 137 -9.89 -6.41 -15.83
C ILE A 137 -8.53 -6.81 -16.43
N ASP A 138 -8.52 -7.63 -17.45
CA ASP A 138 -7.29 -8.05 -18.14
C ASP A 138 -6.60 -6.88 -18.85
N ALA A 139 -7.38 -5.97 -19.45
CA ALA A 139 -6.84 -4.77 -20.07
C ALA A 139 -6.17 -3.84 -19.05
N LEU A 140 -6.78 -3.68 -17.86
CA LEU A 140 -6.18 -2.90 -16.77
C LEU A 140 -4.86 -3.52 -16.29
N MET A 141 -4.83 -4.84 -16.09
CA MET A 141 -3.62 -5.54 -15.67
C MET A 141 -2.53 -5.51 -16.73
N GLY A 142 -2.90 -5.67 -17.99
CA GLY A 142 -1.97 -5.57 -19.11
C GLY A 142 -1.33 -4.18 -19.22
N LEU A 143 -2.13 -3.11 -19.14
CA LEU A 143 -1.63 -1.73 -19.16
C LEU A 143 -0.67 -1.46 -17.98
N ILE A 144 -0.99 -1.93 -16.77
CA ILE A 144 -0.10 -1.82 -15.61
C ILE A 144 1.20 -2.60 -15.87
N GLY A 145 1.10 -3.80 -16.45
CA GLY A 145 2.27 -4.60 -16.85
C GLY A 145 3.18 -3.86 -17.84
N GLU A 146 2.62 -3.17 -18.83
CA GLU A 146 3.42 -2.33 -19.76
C GLU A 146 4.10 -1.17 -19.00
N ALA A 147 3.42 -0.51 -18.06
CA ALA A 147 4.04 0.53 -17.25
C ALA A 147 5.24 0.00 -16.42
N THR A 148 5.21 -1.26 -15.97
CA THR A 148 6.37 -1.85 -15.28
C THR A 148 7.58 -1.99 -16.19
N LYS A 149 7.39 -2.26 -17.49
CA LYS A 149 8.48 -2.29 -18.47
C LYS A 149 9.09 -0.91 -18.63
N VAL A 150 8.27 0.14 -18.68
CA VAL A 150 8.73 1.54 -18.74
C VAL A 150 9.54 1.88 -17.49
N TRP A 151 9.09 1.52 -16.28
CA TRP A 151 9.86 1.75 -15.05
C TRP A 151 11.23 1.09 -15.06
N MET A 152 11.36 -0.10 -15.64
CA MET A 152 12.61 -0.87 -15.65
C MET A 152 13.58 -0.42 -16.75
N THR A 153 13.09 0.05 -17.89
CA THR A 153 13.91 0.36 -19.06
C THR A 153 14.29 1.83 -19.18
N ASN A 154 13.41 2.75 -18.76
CA ASN A 154 13.63 4.17 -18.93
C ASN A 154 14.52 4.75 -17.82
N ALA A 155 15.54 5.52 -18.22
CA ALA A 155 16.51 6.14 -17.33
C ALA A 155 15.90 7.09 -16.28
N LYS A 156 14.73 7.68 -16.57
CA LYS A 156 13.98 8.57 -15.66
C LYS A 156 13.70 7.94 -14.29
N TYR A 157 13.51 6.63 -14.24
CA TYR A 157 13.16 5.90 -13.02
C TYR A 157 14.36 5.30 -12.28
N ARG A 158 15.59 5.57 -12.75
CA ARG A 158 16.81 4.96 -12.18
C ARG A 158 16.98 5.27 -10.70
N SER A 159 16.66 6.50 -10.28
CA SER A 159 16.74 6.92 -8.87
C SER A 159 15.77 6.19 -7.93
N LEU A 160 14.76 5.52 -8.47
CA LEU A 160 13.79 4.75 -7.69
C LEU A 160 14.22 3.28 -7.51
N LYS A 161 15.29 2.82 -8.17
CA LYS A 161 15.77 1.43 -8.06
C LYS A 161 16.13 1.07 -6.62
N ASP A 162 16.85 1.96 -5.95
CA ASP A 162 17.27 1.76 -4.55
C ASP A 162 16.10 1.93 -3.56
N LYS A 163 14.99 2.52 -4.00
CA LYS A 163 13.75 2.64 -3.24
C LYS A 163 12.79 1.43 -3.40
N GLY A 164 13.22 0.34 -4.05
CA GLY A 164 12.44 -0.88 -4.21
C GLY A 164 11.67 -1.00 -5.54
N LEU A 165 12.03 -0.24 -6.57
CA LEU A 165 11.36 -0.25 -7.87
C LEU A 165 11.36 -1.64 -8.54
N LEU A 166 12.43 -2.43 -8.39
CA LEU A 166 12.49 -3.78 -8.93
C LEU A 166 11.41 -4.67 -8.32
N PHE A 167 11.27 -4.63 -7.01
CA PHE A 167 10.24 -5.38 -6.29
C PHE A 167 8.84 -4.95 -6.75
N LEU A 168 8.60 -3.63 -6.82
CA LEU A 168 7.34 -3.08 -7.30
C LEU A 168 7.01 -3.55 -8.73
N SER A 169 7.98 -3.47 -9.65
CA SER A 169 7.78 -3.86 -11.05
C SER A 169 7.46 -5.35 -11.19
N THR A 170 8.14 -6.19 -10.42
CA THR A 170 7.86 -7.62 -10.41
C THR A 170 6.47 -7.92 -9.86
N TRP A 171 6.08 -7.24 -8.77
CA TRP A 171 4.77 -7.42 -8.14
C TRP A 171 3.63 -6.92 -9.04
N CYS A 172 3.84 -5.81 -9.77
CA CYS A 172 2.86 -5.22 -10.69
C CYS A 172 2.88 -5.87 -12.09
N SER A 173 3.64 -6.94 -12.32
CA SER A 173 3.61 -7.65 -13.60
C SER A 173 2.20 -8.19 -13.89
N ALA A 174 1.77 -8.19 -15.16
CA ALA A 174 0.44 -8.63 -15.55
C ALA A 174 0.12 -10.04 -15.04
N ASP A 175 1.07 -10.97 -15.14
CA ASP A 175 0.89 -12.36 -14.70
C ASP A 175 0.72 -12.49 -13.19
N HIS A 176 1.46 -11.68 -12.42
CA HIS A 176 1.29 -11.69 -10.97
C HIS A 176 -0.04 -11.05 -10.57
N LEU A 177 -0.45 -9.96 -11.23
CA LEU A 177 -1.74 -9.32 -10.98
C LEU A 177 -2.91 -10.24 -11.33
N ARG A 178 -2.81 -11.04 -12.41
CA ARG A 178 -3.82 -12.07 -12.74
C ARG A 178 -3.97 -13.08 -11.60
N LYS A 179 -2.88 -13.64 -11.11
CA LYS A 179 -2.90 -14.59 -9.97
C LYS A 179 -3.54 -14.00 -8.73
N ILE A 180 -3.24 -12.73 -8.43
CA ILE A 180 -3.84 -12.01 -7.31
C ILE A 180 -5.34 -11.80 -7.53
N ALA A 181 -5.75 -11.40 -8.74
CA ALA A 181 -7.15 -11.18 -9.09
C ALA A 181 -7.96 -12.48 -9.06
N GLU A 182 -7.45 -13.56 -9.66
CA GLU A 182 -8.06 -14.89 -9.60
C GLU A 182 -8.26 -15.35 -8.17
N PHE A 183 -7.22 -15.25 -7.35
CA PHE A 183 -7.32 -15.61 -5.94
C PHE A 183 -8.37 -14.77 -5.19
N GLY A 184 -8.35 -13.45 -5.37
CA GLY A 184 -9.27 -12.52 -4.73
C GLY A 184 -10.72 -12.66 -5.22
N LEU A 185 -10.92 -13.13 -6.46
CA LEU A 185 -12.21 -13.31 -7.13
C LEU A 185 -12.66 -14.79 -7.17
N ARG A 186 -12.26 -15.58 -6.17
CA ARG A 186 -12.71 -16.98 -6.00
C ARG A 186 -12.37 -17.88 -7.18
N GLY A 187 -11.23 -17.66 -7.82
CA GLY A 187 -10.74 -18.46 -8.94
C GLY A 187 -11.23 -18.00 -10.31
N ASN A 188 -12.05 -16.93 -10.40
CA ASN A 188 -12.48 -16.38 -11.67
C ASN A 188 -12.49 -14.86 -11.65
N MET A 189 -11.52 -14.25 -12.33
CA MET A 189 -11.39 -12.78 -12.38
C MET A 189 -12.47 -12.11 -13.23
N GLU A 190 -13.15 -12.82 -14.12
CA GLU A 190 -14.22 -12.30 -14.97
C GLU A 190 -15.45 -11.84 -14.18
N TYR A 191 -15.55 -12.23 -12.89
CA TYR A 191 -16.54 -11.62 -11.99
C TYR A 191 -16.42 -10.10 -11.89
N ALA A 192 -15.26 -9.53 -12.17
CA ALA A 192 -15.10 -8.09 -12.22
C ALA A 192 -15.69 -7.43 -13.48
N ASP A 193 -15.92 -8.21 -14.54
CA ASP A 193 -16.38 -7.71 -15.85
C ASP A 193 -17.86 -7.96 -16.07
N GLY A 194 -18.39 -9.07 -15.58
CA GLY A 194 -19.77 -9.47 -15.84
C GLY A 194 -20.44 -10.24 -14.72
N PHE A 195 -21.73 -10.53 -14.95
CA PHE A 195 -22.47 -11.47 -14.12
C PHE A 195 -22.19 -12.89 -14.59
N LEU A 196 -21.65 -13.71 -13.72
CA LEU A 196 -21.33 -15.11 -13.99
C LEU A 196 -22.03 -16.01 -12.95
N PRO A 197 -22.28 -17.29 -13.26
CA PRO A 197 -22.85 -18.23 -12.32
C PRO A 197 -22.05 -18.29 -11.00
N PHE A 198 -22.76 -18.40 -9.90
CA PHE A 198 -22.13 -18.62 -8.60
C PHE A 198 -21.56 -20.04 -8.56
N PRO A 199 -20.34 -20.27 -8.01
CA PRO A 199 -19.64 -21.56 -8.11
C PRO A 199 -20.43 -22.77 -7.59
N THR A 200 -21.39 -22.56 -6.69
CA THR A 200 -22.21 -23.63 -6.08
C THR A 200 -23.69 -23.58 -6.49
N SER A 201 -24.06 -22.71 -7.44
CA SER A 201 -25.47 -22.58 -7.85
C SER A 201 -25.62 -21.89 -9.19
N ASP A 202 -26.07 -22.61 -10.19
CA ASP A 202 -26.36 -22.05 -11.52
C ASP A 202 -27.55 -21.08 -11.55
N LYS A 203 -28.34 -21.04 -10.48
CA LYS A 203 -29.51 -20.16 -10.37
C LYS A 203 -29.14 -18.74 -9.88
N HIS A 204 -27.92 -18.54 -9.41
CA HIS A 204 -27.47 -17.26 -8.88
C HIS A 204 -26.30 -16.75 -9.70
N LEU A 205 -26.37 -15.46 -10.06
CA LEU A 205 -25.30 -14.76 -10.75
C LEU A 205 -24.56 -13.85 -9.78
N LEU A 206 -23.24 -13.82 -9.89
CA LEU A 206 -22.35 -12.97 -9.11
C LEU A 206 -21.61 -12.01 -10.03
N LYS A 207 -21.49 -10.76 -9.60
CA LYS A 207 -20.60 -9.76 -10.21
C LYS A 207 -19.87 -9.01 -9.11
N ALA A 208 -18.56 -8.81 -9.26
CA ALA A 208 -17.78 -7.96 -8.39
C ALA A 208 -17.77 -6.52 -8.91
N ASN A 209 -18.21 -5.58 -8.09
CA ASN A 209 -18.21 -4.16 -8.44
C ASN A 209 -17.22 -3.40 -7.55
N GLY A 210 -16.50 -2.43 -8.13
CA GLY A 210 -15.74 -1.46 -7.37
C GLY A 210 -16.65 -0.64 -6.45
N ARG A 211 -16.14 -0.29 -5.26
CA ARG A 211 -16.90 0.48 -4.25
C ARG A 211 -17.16 1.92 -4.69
N GLY A 212 -16.24 2.51 -5.47
CA GLY A 212 -16.35 3.89 -5.91
C GLY A 212 -15.06 4.68 -5.73
N LEU A 213 -15.08 5.74 -4.94
CA LEU A 213 -13.92 6.56 -4.60
C LEU A 213 -13.16 5.97 -3.42
N VAL A 214 -11.90 5.62 -3.63
CA VAL A 214 -10.97 5.21 -2.58
C VAL A 214 -10.06 6.36 -2.21
N CYS A 215 -10.10 6.77 -0.95
CA CYS A 215 -9.22 7.78 -0.40
C CYS A 215 -8.10 7.12 0.40
N HIS A 216 -6.85 7.45 0.05
CA HIS A 216 -5.66 6.87 0.64
C HIS A 216 -4.91 7.91 1.49
N TRP A 217 -4.64 7.61 2.74
CA TRP A 217 -3.68 8.35 3.57
C TRP A 217 -2.37 7.57 3.60
N MET A 218 -1.36 8.11 2.92
CA MET A 218 -0.11 7.40 2.66
C MET A 218 0.93 7.60 3.76
N ALA A 219 1.68 6.56 4.08
CA ALA A 219 2.81 6.64 4.99
C ALA A 219 4.01 7.37 4.35
N GLY A 220 4.77 8.11 5.16
CA GLY A 220 5.93 8.86 4.67
C GLY A 220 7.24 8.08 4.63
N ASN A 221 7.32 6.91 5.26
CA ASN A 221 8.55 6.15 5.39
C ASN A 221 8.83 5.19 4.23
N VAL A 222 7.79 4.68 3.56
CA VAL A 222 7.93 3.77 2.40
C VAL A 222 6.93 4.18 1.32
N GLN A 223 7.31 5.14 0.51
CA GLN A 223 6.46 5.76 -0.52
C GLN A 223 5.94 4.73 -1.54
N ILE A 224 6.80 3.84 -2.00
CA ILE A 224 6.48 2.82 -3.01
C ILE A 224 5.37 1.84 -2.57
N LEU A 225 5.24 1.55 -1.26
CA LEU A 225 4.21 0.62 -0.78
C LEU A 225 2.78 1.09 -1.08
N GLY A 226 2.57 2.39 -1.17
CA GLY A 226 1.26 2.93 -1.52
C GLY A 226 0.79 2.57 -2.92
N LEU A 227 1.72 2.32 -3.83
CA LEU A 227 1.37 1.91 -5.19
C LEU A 227 0.73 0.51 -5.23
N PHE A 228 1.08 -0.39 -4.31
CA PHE A 228 0.40 -1.69 -4.21
C PHE A 228 -1.09 -1.53 -3.92
N ALA A 229 -1.44 -0.63 -3.01
CA ALA A 229 -2.84 -0.34 -2.72
C ALA A 229 -3.53 0.32 -3.92
N LEU A 230 -2.87 1.29 -4.56
CA LEU A 230 -3.39 1.97 -5.74
C LEU A 230 -3.67 0.98 -6.88
N VAL A 231 -2.70 0.13 -7.24
CA VAL A 231 -2.85 -0.88 -8.30
C VAL A 231 -4.02 -1.82 -8.01
N GLN A 232 -4.15 -2.30 -6.77
CA GLN A 232 -5.29 -3.15 -6.39
C GLN A 232 -6.63 -2.42 -6.51
N CYS A 233 -6.67 -1.14 -6.18
CA CYS A 233 -7.88 -0.33 -6.33
C CYS A 233 -8.21 -0.09 -7.82
N ILE A 234 -7.22 0.08 -8.68
CA ILE A 234 -7.42 0.22 -10.13
C ILE A 234 -8.00 -1.07 -10.72
N ILE A 235 -7.39 -2.23 -10.48
CA ILE A 235 -7.88 -3.51 -11.02
C ILE A 235 -9.25 -3.91 -10.46
N THR A 236 -9.62 -3.41 -9.28
CA THR A 236 -10.98 -3.54 -8.72
C THR A 236 -11.91 -2.39 -9.12
N LYS A 237 -11.51 -1.60 -10.13
CA LYS A 237 -12.30 -0.57 -10.80
C LYS A 237 -12.81 0.53 -9.86
N ASN A 238 -11.93 1.02 -9.00
CA ASN A 238 -12.18 2.18 -8.14
C ASN A 238 -11.36 3.39 -8.61
N VAL A 239 -11.92 4.57 -8.51
CA VAL A 239 -11.19 5.83 -8.67
C VAL A 239 -10.47 6.18 -7.38
N ASN A 240 -9.34 6.91 -7.47
CA ASN A 240 -8.39 6.99 -6.37
C ASN A 240 -7.96 8.43 -6.08
N LEU A 241 -8.08 8.84 -4.83
CA LEU A 241 -7.53 10.08 -4.30
C LEU A 241 -6.47 9.76 -3.23
N LEU A 242 -5.22 10.09 -3.51
CA LEU A 242 -4.09 9.81 -2.64
C LEU A 242 -3.63 11.08 -1.93
N LYS A 243 -3.70 11.09 -0.60
CA LYS A 243 -3.05 12.10 0.23
C LYS A 243 -1.67 11.58 0.61
N VAL A 244 -0.64 12.17 0.03
CA VAL A 244 0.75 11.80 0.31
C VAL A 244 1.31 12.55 1.53
N SER A 245 2.43 12.08 2.03
CA SER A 245 3.17 12.78 3.11
C SER A 245 4.06 13.88 2.54
N ALA A 246 4.50 14.81 3.40
CA ALA A 246 5.48 15.83 3.03
C ALA A 246 6.82 15.25 2.51
N LYS A 247 7.09 13.97 2.77
CA LYS A 247 8.30 13.26 2.34
C LYS A 247 8.16 12.58 0.97
N ASP A 248 7.05 12.76 0.26
CA ASP A 248 6.82 12.04 -1.00
C ASP A 248 7.80 12.45 -2.11
N GLU A 249 8.29 13.68 -2.10
CA GLU A 249 9.27 14.18 -3.09
C GLU A 249 8.85 13.90 -4.55
N GLY A 250 7.55 13.77 -4.82
CA GLY A 250 7.00 13.53 -6.15
C GLY A 250 7.17 12.09 -6.68
N VAL A 251 7.43 11.12 -5.82
CA VAL A 251 7.59 9.71 -6.21
C VAL A 251 6.34 9.18 -6.91
N PHE A 252 5.14 9.44 -6.38
CA PHE A 252 3.90 9.02 -7.04
C PHE A 252 3.72 9.66 -8.42
N LYS A 253 3.92 10.97 -8.54
CA LYS A 253 3.87 11.68 -9.83
C LYS A 253 4.85 11.06 -10.83
N THR A 254 6.08 10.76 -10.40
CA THR A 254 7.08 10.12 -11.24
C THR A 254 6.63 8.73 -11.70
N LEU A 255 6.14 7.88 -10.80
CA LEU A 255 5.68 6.53 -11.15
C LEU A 255 4.46 6.56 -12.08
N LEU A 256 3.50 7.44 -11.83
CA LEU A 256 2.31 7.60 -12.68
C LEU A 256 2.65 8.08 -14.09
N SER A 257 3.73 8.87 -14.27
CA SER A 257 4.13 9.33 -15.60
C SER A 257 4.52 8.21 -16.58
N ALA A 258 4.71 6.97 -16.11
CA ALA A 258 4.92 5.81 -16.98
C ALA A 258 3.68 5.44 -17.82
N PHE A 259 2.51 5.88 -17.40
CA PHE A 259 1.26 5.64 -18.12
C PHE A 259 0.96 6.69 -19.19
N GLU A 260 1.67 7.83 -19.22
CA GLU A 260 1.46 8.90 -20.18
C GLU A 260 1.78 8.43 -21.61
N GLY A 261 0.81 8.55 -22.52
CA GLY A 261 0.91 8.08 -23.89
C GLY A 261 0.98 6.56 -24.06
N LEU A 262 0.92 5.79 -22.97
CA LEU A 262 0.97 4.33 -23.00
C LEU A 262 -0.37 3.76 -23.47
N THR A 263 -0.31 2.73 -24.30
CA THR A 263 -1.48 1.94 -24.72
C THR A 263 -1.20 0.47 -24.54
N TYR A 264 -2.24 -0.30 -24.27
CA TYR A 264 -2.18 -1.76 -24.27
C TYR A 264 -3.38 -2.32 -25.03
N THR A 265 -3.13 -3.31 -25.89
CA THR A 265 -4.17 -4.04 -26.61
C THR A 265 -4.18 -5.48 -26.13
N THR A 266 -5.34 -5.93 -25.67
CA THR A 266 -5.55 -7.33 -25.26
C THR A 266 -5.51 -8.28 -26.45
N PRO A 267 -5.32 -9.58 -26.25
CA PRO A 267 -5.30 -10.58 -27.34
C PRO A 267 -6.58 -10.61 -28.18
N ASP A 268 -7.72 -10.24 -27.60
CA ASP A 268 -9.02 -10.14 -28.28
C ASP A 268 -9.26 -8.80 -28.98
N GLY A 269 -8.26 -7.90 -28.97
CA GLY A 269 -8.26 -6.65 -29.73
C GLY A 269 -8.82 -5.42 -28.97
N TYR A 270 -9.13 -5.53 -27.68
CA TYR A 270 -9.55 -4.39 -26.90
C TYR A 270 -8.35 -3.50 -26.54
N THR A 271 -8.44 -2.17 -26.79
CA THR A 271 -7.35 -1.22 -26.50
C THR A 271 -7.73 -0.31 -25.35
N ILE A 272 -6.83 -0.20 -24.36
CA ILE A 272 -6.93 0.74 -23.23
C ILE A 272 -5.78 1.76 -23.27
N GLU A 273 -6.07 2.99 -22.88
CA GLU A 273 -5.13 4.12 -22.91
C GLU A 273 -4.75 4.54 -21.49
N GLY A 274 -3.45 4.71 -21.26
CA GLY A 274 -2.91 5.16 -19.98
C GLY A 274 -3.37 6.57 -19.61
N ASP A 275 -3.47 7.49 -20.58
CA ASP A 275 -3.93 8.85 -20.32
C ASP A 275 -5.38 8.91 -19.81
N LYS A 276 -6.23 7.98 -20.24
CA LYS A 276 -7.59 7.84 -19.70
C LYS A 276 -7.57 7.25 -18.29
N LEU A 277 -6.70 6.26 -18.05
CA LEU A 277 -6.52 5.69 -16.71
C LEU A 277 -6.03 6.75 -15.72
N LEU A 278 -5.11 7.62 -16.12
CA LEU A 278 -4.59 8.69 -15.27
C LEU A 278 -5.65 9.68 -14.78
N LYS A 279 -6.77 9.86 -15.51
CA LYS A 279 -7.90 10.70 -15.07
C LYS A 279 -8.64 10.11 -13.86
N THR A 280 -8.49 8.82 -13.60
CA THR A 280 -9.10 8.12 -12.45
C THR A 280 -8.29 8.24 -11.16
N ILE A 281 -7.18 9.01 -11.19
CA ILE A 281 -6.21 9.10 -10.09
C ILE A 281 -5.90 10.58 -9.82
N ALA A 282 -5.91 10.96 -8.55
CA ALA A 282 -5.39 12.23 -8.08
C ALA A 282 -4.41 12.02 -6.92
N VAL A 283 -3.36 12.84 -6.87
CA VAL A 283 -2.38 12.87 -5.77
C VAL A 283 -2.33 14.28 -5.22
N VAL A 284 -2.59 14.41 -3.94
CA VAL A 284 -2.64 15.69 -3.24
C VAL A 284 -1.76 15.63 -1.97
N TYR A 285 -1.28 16.79 -1.58
CA TYR A 285 -0.68 16.98 -0.27
C TYR A 285 -1.44 18.09 0.48
N PHE A 286 -1.63 17.87 1.74
CA PHE A 286 -2.01 18.89 2.72
C PHE A 286 -1.46 18.51 4.10
N SER A 287 -1.26 19.51 4.94
CA SER A 287 -0.73 19.34 6.30
C SER A 287 -1.59 18.39 7.12
N ARG A 288 -0.99 17.60 7.99
CA ARG A 288 -1.73 16.79 8.96
C ARG A 288 -2.63 17.61 9.90
N HIS A 289 -2.35 18.92 10.00
CA HIS A 289 -3.10 19.88 10.81
C HIS A 289 -4.28 20.51 10.06
N ALA A 290 -4.38 20.30 8.73
CA ALA A 290 -5.52 20.74 7.93
C ALA A 290 -6.72 19.79 8.15
N MET A 291 -7.31 19.85 9.33
CA MET A 291 -8.37 18.94 9.76
C MET A 291 -9.58 19.00 8.86
N THR A 292 -9.95 20.19 8.39
CA THR A 292 -11.09 20.38 7.48
C THR A 292 -10.94 19.65 6.17
N LEU A 293 -9.74 19.66 5.54
CA LEU A 293 -9.45 18.90 4.33
C LEU A 293 -9.44 17.39 4.60
N GLY A 294 -8.87 16.97 5.75
CA GLY A 294 -8.87 15.57 6.16
C GLY A 294 -10.29 15.01 6.36
N GLU A 295 -11.16 15.77 7.02
CA GLU A 295 -12.56 15.42 7.23
C GLU A 295 -13.35 15.39 5.92
N GLN A 296 -13.17 16.39 5.05
CA GLN A 296 -13.83 16.44 3.75
C GLN A 296 -13.45 15.24 2.89
N MET A 297 -12.15 14.94 2.79
CA MET A 297 -11.66 13.77 2.08
C MET A 297 -12.26 12.47 2.66
N SER A 298 -12.35 12.38 3.99
CA SER A 298 -12.93 11.22 4.68
C SER A 298 -14.44 11.06 4.40
N LYS A 299 -15.21 12.14 4.45
CA LYS A 299 -16.64 12.14 4.13
C LYS A 299 -16.93 11.82 2.67
N SER A 300 -16.00 12.15 1.77
CA SER A 300 -16.12 11.85 0.33
C SER A 300 -15.82 10.39 -0.01
N ALA A 301 -15.13 9.66 0.86
CA ALA A 301 -14.64 8.32 0.57
C ALA A 301 -15.75 7.24 0.64
N ASP A 302 -15.79 6.36 -0.35
CA ASP A 302 -16.53 5.08 -0.27
C ASP A 302 -15.65 4.01 0.42
N VAL A 303 -14.32 4.13 0.27
CA VAL A 303 -13.33 3.35 1.03
C VAL A 303 -12.20 4.27 1.49
N ARG A 304 -11.81 4.13 2.74
CA ARG A 304 -10.67 4.81 3.33
C ARG A 304 -9.54 3.81 3.54
N ILE A 305 -8.34 4.11 3.05
CA ILE A 305 -7.15 3.30 3.27
C ILE A 305 -6.13 4.14 4.03
N ALA A 306 -5.80 3.72 5.25
CA ALA A 306 -4.86 4.42 6.11
C ALA A 306 -3.58 3.61 6.31
N TRP A 307 -2.45 4.17 5.86
CA TRP A 307 -1.11 3.65 6.06
C TRP A 307 -0.34 4.50 7.06
N GLY A 308 0.28 3.88 8.02
CA GLY A 308 1.16 4.64 8.91
C GLY A 308 1.29 4.06 10.31
N GLY A 309 1.96 4.82 11.16
CA GLY A 309 2.05 4.56 12.58
C GLY A 309 0.68 4.69 13.27
N ARG A 310 0.63 4.26 14.52
CA ARG A 310 -0.60 4.24 15.32
C ARG A 310 -1.33 5.59 15.29
N GLU A 311 -0.63 6.68 15.52
CA GLU A 311 -1.20 8.03 15.55
C GLU A 311 -1.88 8.42 14.24
N ALA A 312 -1.20 8.17 13.10
CA ALA A 312 -1.75 8.50 11.78
C ALA A 312 -3.02 7.71 11.49
N VAL A 313 -3.01 6.42 11.84
CA VAL A 313 -4.15 5.54 11.63
C VAL A 313 -5.32 5.91 12.54
N GLU A 314 -5.07 6.20 13.82
CA GLU A 314 -6.08 6.66 14.79
C GLU A 314 -6.69 8.01 14.36
N THR A 315 -5.86 8.93 13.83
CA THR A 315 -6.34 10.21 13.27
C THR A 315 -7.34 9.98 12.13
N VAL A 316 -6.97 9.14 11.14
CA VAL A 316 -7.86 8.84 10.01
C VAL A 316 -9.12 8.11 10.47
N ALA A 317 -9.00 7.19 11.40
CA ALA A 317 -10.15 6.48 11.98
C ALA A 317 -11.11 7.44 12.72
N GLY A 318 -10.56 8.49 13.34
CA GLY A 318 -11.32 9.52 14.05
C GLY A 318 -12.03 10.55 13.16
N TYR A 319 -11.67 10.65 11.87
CA TYR A 319 -12.39 11.54 10.97
C TYR A 319 -13.83 11.09 10.75
N PRO A 320 -14.78 12.03 10.65
CA PRO A 320 -16.15 11.72 10.26
C PRO A 320 -16.17 10.97 8.92
N SER A 321 -17.02 9.97 8.82
CA SER A 321 -17.20 9.19 7.60
C SER A 321 -18.68 8.89 7.36
N ARG A 322 -19.02 8.55 6.12
CA ARG A 322 -20.36 8.05 5.82
C ARG A 322 -20.55 6.68 6.47
N TYR A 323 -21.78 6.35 6.82
CA TYR A 323 -22.15 5.08 7.48
C TYR A 323 -21.81 3.84 6.62
N ASP A 324 -21.83 3.99 5.28
CA ASP A 324 -21.56 2.95 4.28
C ASP A 324 -20.11 2.92 3.81
N SER A 325 -19.25 3.81 4.33
CA SER A 325 -17.82 3.86 4.03
C SER A 325 -17.07 2.75 4.76
N GLU A 326 -16.21 2.04 4.04
CA GLU A 326 -15.31 1.02 4.59
C GLU A 326 -13.96 1.63 4.98
N THR A 327 -13.36 1.16 6.07
CA THR A 327 -12.01 1.60 6.48
C THR A 327 -11.06 0.42 6.54
N ILE A 328 -9.95 0.53 5.82
CA ILE A 328 -8.87 -0.47 5.77
C ILE A 328 -7.61 0.16 6.35
N VAL A 329 -7.07 -0.47 7.38
CA VAL A 329 -5.95 0.05 8.16
C VAL A 329 -4.72 -0.82 7.96
N PHE A 330 -3.62 -0.18 7.55
CA PHE A 330 -2.27 -0.75 7.54
C PHE A 330 -1.43 -0.06 8.61
N GLY A 331 -1.70 -0.41 9.86
CA GLY A 331 -1.01 0.10 11.03
C GLY A 331 0.34 -0.59 11.29
N PRO A 332 1.03 -0.21 12.36
CA PRO A 332 2.33 -0.77 12.73
C PRO A 332 2.23 -2.27 12.98
N LYS A 333 3.25 -2.98 12.55
CA LYS A 333 3.44 -4.42 12.75
C LYS A 333 4.80 -4.64 13.39
N LEU A 334 4.87 -5.60 14.30
CA LEU A 334 6.14 -6.08 14.84
C LEU A 334 6.56 -7.30 14.03
N SER A 335 7.82 -7.29 13.59
CA SER A 335 8.49 -8.45 13.01
C SER A 335 9.69 -8.80 13.88
N PHE A 336 9.95 -10.08 14.04
CA PHE A 336 11.13 -10.57 14.75
C PHE A 336 11.67 -11.80 14.03
N SER A 337 12.97 -11.99 14.12
CA SER A 337 13.66 -13.21 13.69
C SER A 337 14.10 -13.98 14.90
N VAL A 338 14.01 -15.30 14.83
CA VAL A 338 14.54 -16.21 15.84
C VAL A 338 15.71 -16.95 15.20
N ILE A 339 16.89 -16.80 15.80
CA ILE A 339 18.13 -17.44 15.34
C ILE A 339 18.51 -18.49 16.36
N GLY A 340 18.80 -19.73 15.91
CA GLY A 340 19.27 -20.80 16.76
C GLY A 340 20.62 -20.45 17.42
N LYS A 341 20.85 -20.95 18.62
CA LYS A 341 22.11 -20.71 19.36
C LYS A 341 23.33 -21.22 18.57
N GLU A 342 23.13 -22.26 17.80
CA GLU A 342 24.15 -22.91 16.96
C GLU A 342 24.65 -21.97 15.88
N GLU A 343 23.76 -21.19 15.30
CA GLU A 343 24.05 -20.20 14.23
C GLU A 343 24.79 -18.96 14.76
N LEU A 344 24.77 -18.74 16.08
CA LEU A 344 25.44 -17.60 16.72
C LEU A 344 26.88 -17.90 17.16
N GLN A 345 27.38 -19.12 16.97
CA GLN A 345 28.71 -19.53 17.43
C GLN A 345 29.84 -19.06 16.50
N ASP A 346 29.52 -18.71 15.24
CA ASP A 346 30.49 -18.21 14.28
C ASP A 346 30.24 -16.72 14.00
N GLU A 347 31.18 -15.87 14.39
CA GLU A 347 31.11 -14.41 14.17
C GLU A 347 31.07 -14.03 12.69
N GLN A 348 31.63 -14.86 11.80
CA GLN A 348 31.56 -14.64 10.35
C GLN A 348 30.16 -15.00 9.80
N GLU A 349 29.54 -16.04 10.31
CA GLU A 349 28.15 -16.38 9.96
C GLU A 349 27.17 -15.31 10.45
N VAL A 350 27.36 -14.80 11.67
CA VAL A 350 26.55 -13.69 12.20
C VAL A 350 26.66 -12.44 11.33
N LYS A 351 27.85 -12.10 10.82
CA LYS A 351 28.06 -10.98 9.88
C LYS A 351 27.42 -11.19 8.52
N LYS A 352 27.25 -12.43 8.06
CA LYS A 352 26.51 -12.74 6.81
C LYS A 352 25.00 -12.65 6.98
N LEU A 353 24.50 -12.81 8.21
CA LEU A 353 23.09 -12.73 8.54
C LEU A 353 22.62 -11.29 8.81
N ALA A 354 23.52 -10.37 9.08
CA ALA A 354 23.27 -8.94 9.27
C ALA A 354 23.30 -8.16 7.96
#